data_36296873ef5e5f77379c1a5512018d63
#
_entry.id   36296873ef5e5f77379c1a5512018d63
#
_cell.length_a   1.000
_cell.length_b   1.000
_cell.length_c   1.000
_cell.angle_alpha   90.00
_cell.angle_beta   90.00
_cell.angle_gamma   90.00
#
_symmetry.space_group_name_H-M   'P 1'
#
loop_
_entity.id
_entity.type
_entity.pdbx_description
1 polymer ?
#
loop_
_entity_poly.entity_id
_entity_poly.type
_entity_poly.pdbx_seq_one_letter_code
_entity_poly.pdbx_strand_id
1 'polypeptide(L)'
;MKILGTFILTMILLLQGCTSDDKVKIGFLYSTDAVGRFVREAEYFKERVQQAGVDVVIRQAENDENLQRERFHDMVKEGIDVLVLIAVNENTASAIVRDAHEEDIPVVGYVRLIRNCKLDYFVGGDSKRVGSQIINTALSQKPKGNYVILGGDMYDQNAPVIMKSIENAITSKVKSGDIKVLYKTYIEKWSEEIATFELEKVLKLTGEKPDAIISCYDGFSEGAISLLEKYKYEDVFVSGQDAELRAIKNIIKGKQSMTVLHPLKKLAYQVADIALGILNKKQLPDIDVKYVYNGAFNVPVVYIEPILITAENIQPEIIDAGVYSETQVYEK
;
A
#
# COMPACT_ATOMS: atom_id res chain seq x y z
N MET A 1 56.60 47.88 -55.81
CA MET A 1 56.42 46.68 -55.04
C MET A 1 55.43 47.05 -53.94
N LYS A 2 54.15 46.65 -54.09
CA LYS A 2 53.08 46.87 -53.09
C LYS A 2 52.78 45.55 -52.45
N ILE A 3 53.02 45.45 -51.18
CA ILE A 3 52.68 44.29 -50.32
C ILE A 3 51.25 44.44 -49.87
N LEU A 4 50.38 43.53 -50.29
CA LEU A 4 48.96 43.47 -49.91
C LEU A 4 48.85 42.58 -48.68
N GLY A 5 48.58 43.22 -47.55
CA GLY A 5 48.34 42.49 -46.30
C GLY A 5 46.90 41.99 -46.20
N THR A 6 46.70 40.69 -46.21
CA THR A 6 45.38 40.07 -46.05
C THR A 6 45.09 39.93 -44.57
N PHE A 7 44.07 40.65 -44.05
CA PHE A 7 43.54 40.53 -42.73
C PHE A 7 42.56 39.34 -42.69
N ILE A 8 42.92 38.25 -42.05
CA ILE A 8 42.00 37.15 -41.74
C ILE A 8 41.29 37.46 -40.45
N LEU A 9 40.02 37.81 -40.54
CA LEU A 9 39.15 38.02 -39.38
C LEU A 9 38.59 36.66 -38.92
N THR A 10 39.19 36.08 -37.90
CA THR A 10 38.71 34.83 -37.27
C THR A 10 37.50 35.11 -36.41
N MET A 11 36.30 34.78 -36.94
CA MET A 11 35.02 34.87 -36.19
C MET A 11 34.92 33.69 -35.23
N ILE A 12 35.24 33.91 -33.96
CA ILE A 12 35.01 32.93 -32.90
C ILE A 12 33.51 32.91 -32.62
N LEU A 13 32.79 31.88 -33.11
CA LEU A 13 31.46 31.56 -32.68
C LEU A 13 31.54 31.04 -31.22
N LEU A 14 31.20 31.89 -30.26
CA LEU A 14 30.87 31.46 -28.90
C LEU A 14 29.55 30.72 -28.99
N LEU A 15 29.62 29.38 -29.05
CA LEU A 15 28.50 28.50 -28.68
C LEU A 15 28.28 28.68 -27.18
N GLN A 16 27.41 29.63 -26.81
CA GLN A 16 26.77 29.62 -25.53
C GLN A 16 25.83 28.41 -25.52
N GLY A 17 26.33 27.27 -25.11
CA GLY A 17 25.50 26.16 -24.67
C GLY A 17 24.69 26.65 -23.49
N CYS A 18 23.40 26.93 -23.69
CA CYS A 18 22.45 26.92 -22.59
C CYS A 18 22.48 25.50 -22.01
N THR A 19 23.27 25.26 -20.99
CA THR A 19 23.00 24.19 -20.05
C THR A 19 21.81 24.66 -19.25
N SER A 20 20.58 24.40 -19.71
CA SER A 20 19.47 24.32 -18.79
C SER A 20 19.89 23.24 -17.79
N ASP A 21 20.08 23.67 -16.56
CA ASP A 21 20.27 22.77 -15.41
C ASP A 21 18.90 22.13 -15.14
N ASP A 22 18.38 21.39 -16.16
CA ASP A 22 17.12 20.65 -16.04
C ASP A 22 17.41 19.46 -15.12
N LYS A 23 17.31 19.76 -13.82
CA LYS A 23 17.42 18.71 -12.80
C LYS A 23 16.33 17.70 -13.02
N VAL A 24 16.75 16.48 -13.10
CA VAL A 24 15.87 15.32 -13.24
C VAL A 24 14.92 15.25 -12.04
N LYS A 25 13.63 15.02 -12.30
CA LYS A 25 12.59 15.04 -11.28
C LYS A 25 11.73 13.79 -11.31
N ILE A 26 11.43 13.25 -10.15
CA ILE A 26 10.46 12.17 -10.03
C ILE A 26 9.19 12.71 -9.38
N GLY A 27 8.05 12.45 -10.02
CA GLY A 27 6.74 12.74 -9.48
C GLY A 27 6.24 11.63 -8.55
N PHE A 28 5.68 12.01 -7.39
CA PHE A 28 4.95 11.11 -6.50
C PHE A 28 3.54 11.65 -6.30
N LEU A 29 2.57 11.00 -6.92
CA LEU A 29 1.16 11.41 -6.90
C LEU A 29 0.34 10.36 -6.15
N TYR A 30 -0.30 10.75 -5.05
CA TYR A 30 -1.07 9.85 -4.23
C TYR A 30 -2.51 10.31 -3.99
N SER A 31 -3.36 9.39 -3.53
CA SER A 31 -4.80 9.58 -3.51
C SER A 31 -5.27 10.61 -2.47
N THR A 32 -4.76 10.57 -1.21
CA THR A 32 -5.26 11.45 -0.14
C THR A 32 -4.39 11.44 1.10
N ASP A 33 -4.35 12.57 1.82
CA ASP A 33 -3.71 12.70 3.14
C ASP A 33 -4.53 12.04 4.26
N ALA A 34 -5.83 11.80 4.04
CA ALA A 34 -6.70 11.16 5.04
C ALA A 34 -6.22 9.75 5.42
N VAL A 35 -5.45 9.09 4.53
CA VAL A 35 -4.80 7.82 4.82
C VAL A 35 -3.36 8.11 5.26
N GLY A 36 -3.13 8.22 6.55
CA GLY A 36 -1.86 8.66 7.15
C GLY A 36 -0.62 7.85 6.74
N ARG A 37 -0.79 6.59 6.29
CA ARG A 37 0.31 5.81 5.72
C ARG A 37 0.86 6.43 4.44
N PHE A 38 0.02 6.97 3.56
CA PHE A 38 0.47 7.54 2.28
C PHE A 38 1.34 8.78 2.47
N VAL A 39 1.04 9.59 3.48
CA VAL A 39 1.87 10.74 3.85
C VAL A 39 3.27 10.27 4.28
N ARG A 40 3.35 9.26 5.16
CA ARG A 40 4.64 8.69 5.61
C ARG A 40 5.40 8.03 4.46
N GLU A 41 4.72 7.33 3.58
CA GLU A 41 5.34 6.71 2.40
C GLU A 41 5.89 7.76 1.44
N ALA A 42 5.19 8.90 1.24
CA ALA A 42 5.67 10.03 0.44
C ALA A 42 6.94 10.67 1.06
N GLU A 43 7.00 10.78 2.38
CA GLU A 43 8.19 11.29 3.09
C GLU A 43 9.39 10.34 2.94
N TYR A 44 9.21 9.04 3.15
CA TYR A 44 10.27 8.03 2.94
C TYR A 44 10.71 7.97 1.48
N PHE A 45 9.78 8.05 0.54
CA PHE A 45 10.09 8.12 -0.88
C PHE A 45 10.98 9.32 -1.19
N LYS A 46 10.57 10.52 -0.73
CA LYS A 46 11.33 11.77 -0.89
C LYS A 46 12.73 11.65 -0.29
N GLU A 47 12.84 11.14 0.94
CA GLU A 47 14.13 10.90 1.60
C GLU A 47 15.06 10.08 0.69
N ARG A 48 14.56 8.95 0.15
CA ARG A 48 15.36 8.03 -0.66
C ARG A 48 15.80 8.63 -1.99
N VAL A 49 14.91 9.33 -2.67
CA VAL A 49 15.20 9.97 -3.98
C VAL A 49 16.19 11.13 -3.81
N GLN A 50 16.02 11.94 -2.76
CA GLN A 50 16.93 13.04 -2.46
C GLN A 50 18.34 12.58 -2.08
N GLN A 51 18.49 11.42 -1.42
CA GLN A 51 19.80 10.78 -1.18
C GLN A 51 20.55 10.45 -2.48
N ALA A 52 19.83 10.26 -3.59
CA ALA A 52 20.40 10.05 -4.92
C ALA A 52 20.67 11.37 -5.68
N GLY A 53 20.40 12.53 -5.09
CA GLY A 53 20.59 13.84 -5.72
C GLY A 53 19.52 14.21 -6.75
N VAL A 54 18.35 13.54 -6.74
CA VAL A 54 17.24 13.77 -7.67
C VAL A 54 16.14 14.57 -6.97
N ASP A 55 15.51 15.50 -7.68
CA ASP A 55 14.41 16.31 -7.15
C ASP A 55 13.08 15.51 -7.17
N VAL A 56 12.19 15.83 -6.22
CA VAL A 56 10.89 15.16 -6.08
C VAL A 56 9.76 16.17 -6.10
N VAL A 57 8.76 15.91 -6.93
CA VAL A 57 7.48 16.65 -6.95
C VAL A 57 6.42 15.78 -6.30
N ILE A 58 5.86 16.20 -5.18
CA ILE A 58 4.81 15.45 -4.46
C ILE A 58 3.48 16.18 -4.58
N ARG A 59 2.41 15.46 -4.93
CA ARG A 59 1.03 15.95 -4.99
C ARG A 59 0.07 14.91 -4.44
N GLN A 60 -1.02 15.39 -3.86
CA GLN A 60 -2.14 14.55 -3.42
C GLN A 60 -3.44 14.99 -4.13
N ALA A 61 -4.41 14.10 -4.19
CA ALA A 61 -5.61 14.24 -5.02
C ALA A 61 -6.93 14.36 -4.22
N GLU A 62 -6.89 14.56 -2.91
CA GLU A 62 -8.08 14.68 -2.04
C GLU A 62 -9.12 13.57 -2.25
N ASN A 63 -8.64 12.40 -2.70
CA ASN A 63 -9.47 11.25 -3.09
C ASN A 63 -10.46 11.54 -4.25
N ASP A 64 -10.13 12.53 -5.10
CA ASP A 64 -10.87 12.88 -6.32
C ASP A 64 -10.09 12.45 -7.56
N GLU A 65 -10.74 11.67 -8.43
CA GLU A 65 -10.14 11.11 -9.65
C GLU A 65 -9.82 12.19 -10.70
N ASN A 66 -10.67 13.23 -10.81
CA ASN A 66 -10.45 14.31 -11.75
C ASN A 66 -9.30 15.21 -11.28
N LEU A 67 -9.26 15.52 -9.98
CA LEU A 67 -8.16 16.26 -9.38
C LEU A 67 -6.85 15.49 -9.51
N GLN A 68 -6.86 14.14 -9.40
CA GLN A 68 -5.66 13.34 -9.60
C GLN A 68 -5.08 13.52 -10.99
N ARG A 69 -5.94 13.50 -12.03
CA ARG A 69 -5.52 13.72 -13.41
C ARG A 69 -5.04 15.15 -13.65
N GLU A 70 -5.70 16.15 -13.07
CA GLU A 70 -5.27 17.55 -13.13
C GLU A 70 -3.88 17.73 -12.50
N ARG A 71 -3.67 17.18 -11.29
CA ARG A 71 -2.37 17.21 -10.60
C ARG A 71 -1.26 16.55 -11.42
N PHE A 72 -1.57 15.46 -12.11
CA PHE A 72 -0.62 14.84 -13.04
C PHE A 72 -0.21 15.82 -14.14
N HIS A 73 -1.16 16.48 -14.82
CA HIS A 73 -0.83 17.44 -15.87
C HIS A 73 -0.03 18.65 -15.37
N ASP A 74 -0.26 19.07 -14.11
CA ASP A 74 0.57 20.12 -13.50
C ASP A 74 2.01 19.62 -13.26
N MET A 75 2.18 18.39 -12.83
CA MET A 75 3.51 17.78 -12.65
C MET A 75 4.26 17.62 -13.98
N VAL A 76 3.55 17.32 -15.09
CA VAL A 76 4.13 17.32 -16.44
C VAL A 76 4.69 18.70 -16.79
N LYS A 77 3.93 19.79 -16.54
CA LYS A 77 4.41 21.17 -16.75
C LYS A 77 5.62 21.52 -15.88
N GLU A 78 5.75 20.90 -14.71
CA GLU A 78 6.91 21.05 -13.83
C GLU A 78 8.12 20.22 -14.28
N GLY A 79 7.96 19.39 -15.33
CA GLY A 79 9.02 18.62 -15.95
C GLY A 79 9.44 17.39 -15.16
N ILE A 80 8.50 16.54 -14.77
CA ILE A 80 8.82 15.23 -14.19
C ILE A 80 9.26 14.24 -15.29
N ASP A 81 10.21 13.37 -14.98
CA ASP A 81 10.74 12.36 -15.89
C ASP A 81 10.21 10.95 -15.61
N VAL A 82 9.70 10.69 -14.42
CA VAL A 82 9.07 9.42 -13.99
C VAL A 82 7.91 9.74 -13.05
N LEU A 83 6.80 9.03 -13.17
CA LEU A 83 5.67 9.13 -12.25
C LEU A 83 5.56 7.88 -11.37
N VAL A 84 5.48 8.09 -10.05
CA VAL A 84 5.01 7.09 -9.08
C VAL A 84 3.57 7.44 -8.70
N LEU A 85 2.64 6.50 -8.85
CA LEU A 85 1.21 6.75 -8.73
C LEU A 85 0.52 5.79 -7.75
N ILE A 86 -0.06 6.34 -6.67
CA ILE A 86 -1.08 5.66 -5.86
C ILE A 86 -2.45 6.12 -6.37
N ALA A 87 -3.11 5.27 -7.13
CA ALA A 87 -4.38 5.61 -7.78
C ALA A 87 -5.49 5.89 -6.76
N VAL A 88 -6.33 6.91 -7.02
CA VAL A 88 -7.62 7.08 -6.34
C VAL A 88 -8.53 5.92 -6.71
N ASN A 89 -8.64 5.64 -8.00
CA ASN A 89 -9.42 4.53 -8.56
C ASN A 89 -8.55 3.76 -9.58
N GLU A 90 -8.41 2.47 -9.35
CA GLU A 90 -7.55 1.58 -10.14
C GLU A 90 -7.99 1.43 -11.60
N ASN A 91 -9.27 1.63 -11.90
CA ASN A 91 -9.81 1.50 -13.25
C ASN A 91 -9.63 2.80 -14.07
N THR A 92 -9.93 3.95 -13.47
CA THR A 92 -9.91 5.25 -14.17
C THR A 92 -8.50 5.83 -14.27
N ALA A 93 -7.60 5.50 -13.34
CA ALA A 93 -6.19 5.92 -13.37
C ALA A 93 -5.43 5.41 -14.62
N SER A 94 -5.97 4.44 -15.36
CA SER A 94 -5.46 4.04 -16.66
C SER A 94 -5.38 5.20 -17.67
N ALA A 95 -6.22 6.24 -17.51
CA ALA A 95 -6.15 7.46 -18.33
C ALA A 95 -4.85 8.23 -18.04
N ILE A 96 -4.48 8.37 -16.76
CA ILE A 96 -3.22 9.04 -16.36
C ILE A 96 -2.01 8.29 -16.94
N VAL A 97 -2.04 6.95 -16.92
CA VAL A 97 -0.94 6.14 -17.50
C VAL A 97 -0.80 6.36 -19.00
N ARG A 98 -1.91 6.47 -19.74
CA ARG A 98 -1.87 6.80 -21.17
C ARG A 98 -1.33 8.20 -21.41
N ASP A 99 -1.87 9.20 -20.71
CA ASP A 99 -1.42 10.59 -20.83
C ASP A 99 0.08 10.72 -20.51
N ALA A 100 0.59 9.97 -19.50
CA ALA A 100 2.01 9.95 -19.16
C ALA A 100 2.88 9.36 -20.29
N HIS A 101 2.44 8.27 -20.89
CA HIS A 101 3.18 7.67 -22.02
C HIS A 101 3.12 8.51 -23.29
N GLU A 102 2.10 9.34 -23.50
CA GLU A 102 2.06 10.33 -24.60
C GLU A 102 3.13 11.43 -24.40
N GLU A 103 3.56 11.67 -23.17
CA GLU A 103 4.64 12.59 -22.81
C GLU A 103 5.99 11.87 -22.54
N ASP A 104 6.11 10.60 -22.96
CA ASP A 104 7.29 9.76 -22.72
C ASP A 104 7.67 9.57 -21.23
N ILE A 105 6.71 9.72 -20.30
CA ILE A 105 6.89 9.57 -18.87
C ILE A 105 6.52 8.15 -18.42
N PRO A 106 7.48 7.32 -17.97
CA PRO A 106 7.21 6.01 -17.40
C PRO A 106 6.40 6.10 -16.10
N VAL A 107 5.52 5.12 -15.85
CA VAL A 107 4.66 5.08 -14.67
C VAL A 107 4.91 3.84 -13.83
N VAL A 108 5.24 4.05 -12.56
CA VAL A 108 5.31 3.01 -11.54
C VAL A 108 4.05 3.07 -10.68
N GLY A 109 3.18 2.06 -10.80
CA GLY A 109 2.04 1.91 -9.88
C GLY A 109 2.55 1.54 -8.49
N TYR A 110 1.98 2.14 -7.47
CA TYR A 110 2.37 1.92 -6.08
C TYR A 110 1.16 1.61 -5.21
N VAL A 111 1.25 0.58 -4.36
CA VAL A 111 0.23 0.08 -3.43
C VAL A 111 -1.04 -0.44 -4.12
N ARG A 112 -1.60 0.29 -5.08
CA ARG A 112 -2.81 -0.07 -5.84
C ARG A 112 -2.47 -0.39 -7.29
N LEU A 113 -2.81 -1.61 -7.74
CA LEU A 113 -2.54 -2.06 -9.12
C LEU A 113 -3.49 -1.40 -10.10
N ILE A 114 -2.98 -0.51 -10.96
CA ILE A 114 -3.78 0.16 -11.98
C ILE A 114 -4.17 -0.84 -13.07
N ARG A 115 -5.46 -0.86 -13.41
CA ARG A 115 -6.10 -1.85 -14.28
C ARG A 115 -6.05 -1.44 -15.76
N ASN A 116 -6.06 -2.44 -16.62
CA ASN A 116 -6.30 -2.30 -18.06
C ASN A 116 -5.37 -1.32 -18.79
N CYS A 117 -4.15 -1.12 -18.32
CA CYS A 117 -3.14 -0.24 -18.93
C CYS A 117 -1.75 -0.88 -18.95
N LYS A 118 -0.89 -0.41 -19.84
CA LYS A 118 0.52 -0.81 -19.90
C LYS A 118 1.30 -0.08 -18.80
N LEU A 119 1.22 -0.57 -17.58
CA LEU A 119 2.02 -0.05 -16.47
C LEU A 119 3.46 -0.54 -16.59
N ASP A 120 4.46 0.33 -16.38
CA ASP A 120 5.86 -0.04 -16.54
C ASP A 120 6.35 -0.94 -15.40
N TYR A 121 5.96 -0.61 -14.16
CA TYR A 121 6.19 -1.41 -12.96
C TYR A 121 5.05 -1.27 -11.96
N PHE A 122 4.96 -2.26 -11.08
CA PHE A 122 4.12 -2.18 -9.89
C PHE A 122 4.91 -2.57 -8.64
N VAL A 123 4.76 -1.80 -7.57
CA VAL A 123 5.30 -2.12 -6.24
C VAL A 123 4.16 -2.13 -5.23
N GLY A 124 4.04 -3.22 -4.48
CA GLY A 124 2.97 -3.32 -3.49
C GLY A 124 3.25 -4.35 -2.40
N GLY A 125 2.38 -4.40 -1.41
CA GLY A 125 2.36 -5.49 -0.42
C GLY A 125 1.79 -6.78 -1.02
N ASP A 126 2.21 -7.93 -0.50
CA ASP A 126 1.63 -9.23 -0.89
C ASP A 126 0.31 -9.47 -0.14
N SER A 127 -0.80 -9.02 -0.73
CA SER A 127 -2.16 -9.17 -0.16
C SER A 127 -2.55 -10.64 0.02
N LYS A 128 -2.05 -11.55 -0.81
CA LYS A 128 -2.27 -12.99 -0.63
C LYS A 128 -1.57 -13.48 0.64
N ARG A 129 -0.37 -12.98 0.90
CA ARG A 129 0.39 -13.31 2.12
C ARG A 129 -0.29 -12.75 3.36
N VAL A 130 -0.85 -11.51 3.28
CA VAL A 130 -1.68 -10.93 4.37
C VAL A 130 -2.80 -11.88 4.75
N GLY A 131 -3.65 -12.28 3.78
CA GLY A 131 -4.76 -13.20 4.04
C GLY A 131 -4.28 -14.54 4.61
N SER A 132 -3.15 -15.08 4.10
CA SER A 132 -2.56 -16.32 4.61
C SER A 132 -2.07 -16.18 6.06
N GLN A 133 -1.42 -15.08 6.42
CA GLN A 133 -0.95 -14.84 7.79
C GLN A 133 -2.13 -14.73 8.76
N ILE A 134 -3.14 -13.94 8.42
CA ILE A 134 -4.35 -13.80 9.22
C ILE A 134 -5.00 -15.15 9.49
N ILE A 135 -5.30 -15.90 8.45
CA ILE A 135 -6.10 -17.12 8.62
C ILE A 135 -5.29 -18.27 9.23
N ASN A 136 -4.01 -18.41 8.89
CA ASN A 136 -3.19 -19.46 9.48
C ASN A 136 -2.97 -19.23 10.97
N THR A 137 -2.83 -17.99 11.42
CA THR A 137 -2.76 -17.63 12.84
C THR A 137 -4.08 -17.98 13.53
N ALA A 138 -5.22 -17.64 12.92
CA ALA A 138 -6.53 -18.01 13.46
C ALA A 138 -6.68 -19.54 13.58
N LEU A 139 -6.33 -20.28 12.53
CA LEU A 139 -6.43 -21.74 12.52
C LEU A 139 -5.50 -22.41 13.52
N SER A 140 -4.36 -21.82 13.85
CA SER A 140 -3.46 -22.35 14.86
C SER A 140 -4.02 -22.20 16.28
N GLN A 141 -4.75 -21.11 16.56
CA GLN A 141 -5.32 -20.80 17.89
C GLN A 141 -6.75 -21.33 18.06
N LYS A 142 -7.55 -21.26 17.00
CA LYS A 142 -8.97 -21.66 16.97
C LYS A 142 -9.23 -22.61 15.78
N PRO A 143 -8.74 -23.85 15.77
CA PRO A 143 -8.84 -24.77 14.63
C PRO A 143 -10.28 -25.19 14.29
N LYS A 144 -11.22 -24.95 15.21
CA LYS A 144 -12.66 -25.23 15.11
C LYS A 144 -13.46 -24.09 15.74
N GLY A 145 -14.75 -23.98 15.36
CA GLY A 145 -15.69 -23.07 15.98
C GLY A 145 -16.36 -22.10 15.01
N ASN A 146 -16.95 -21.08 15.58
CA ASN A 146 -17.77 -20.09 14.91
C ASN A 146 -16.89 -18.91 14.44
N TYR A 147 -16.86 -18.66 13.13
CA TYR A 147 -16.07 -17.60 12.54
C TYR A 147 -16.96 -16.48 12.00
N VAL A 148 -16.56 -15.24 12.22
CA VAL A 148 -17.06 -14.05 11.53
C VAL A 148 -15.92 -13.47 10.70
N ILE A 149 -16.18 -13.11 9.45
CA ILE A 149 -15.15 -12.60 8.53
C ILE A 149 -15.57 -11.21 8.02
N LEU A 150 -14.78 -10.21 8.37
CA LEU A 150 -14.95 -8.81 7.97
C LEU A 150 -13.84 -8.44 6.99
N GLY A 151 -14.15 -8.48 5.70
CA GLY A 151 -13.24 -8.08 4.63
C GLY A 151 -13.21 -6.56 4.44
N GLY A 152 -12.20 -6.06 3.73
CA GLY A 152 -12.12 -4.65 3.36
C GLY A 152 -13.11 -4.25 2.28
N ASP A 153 -12.88 -3.10 1.64
CA ASP A 153 -13.72 -2.63 0.53
C ASP A 153 -13.54 -3.54 -0.70
N MET A 154 -14.64 -4.04 -1.24
CA MET A 154 -14.60 -4.92 -2.41
C MET A 154 -14.08 -4.24 -3.70
N TYR A 155 -14.11 -2.91 -3.74
CA TYR A 155 -13.61 -2.12 -4.85
C TYR A 155 -12.11 -1.79 -4.72
N ASP A 156 -11.50 -2.05 -3.57
CA ASP A 156 -10.04 -2.08 -3.40
C ASP A 156 -9.52 -3.48 -3.72
N GLN A 157 -8.68 -3.60 -4.75
CA GLN A 157 -8.21 -4.90 -5.26
C GLN A 157 -7.47 -5.76 -4.21
N ASN A 158 -6.93 -5.15 -3.17
CA ASN A 158 -6.27 -5.88 -2.10
C ASN A 158 -7.28 -6.71 -1.29
N ALA A 159 -8.46 -6.16 -0.99
CA ALA A 159 -9.47 -6.82 -0.17
C ALA A 159 -10.00 -8.13 -0.77
N PRO A 160 -10.41 -8.22 -2.06
CA PRO A 160 -10.79 -9.49 -2.67
C PRO A 160 -9.66 -10.54 -2.67
N VAL A 161 -8.40 -10.13 -2.83
CA VAL A 161 -7.25 -11.04 -2.81
C VAL A 161 -7.04 -11.61 -1.40
N ILE A 162 -7.11 -10.77 -0.36
CA ILE A 162 -7.04 -11.17 1.04
C ILE A 162 -8.17 -12.14 1.36
N MET A 163 -9.42 -11.76 1.04
CA MET A 163 -10.60 -12.58 1.30
C MET A 163 -10.53 -13.93 0.63
N LYS A 164 -10.11 -13.99 -0.64
CA LYS A 164 -9.93 -15.25 -1.36
C LYS A 164 -8.86 -16.15 -0.73
N SER A 165 -7.77 -15.56 -0.23
CA SER A 165 -6.74 -16.32 0.49
C SER A 165 -7.31 -16.93 1.78
N ILE A 166 -8.10 -16.18 2.54
CA ILE A 166 -8.79 -16.66 3.75
C ILE A 166 -9.76 -17.79 3.42
N GLU A 167 -10.65 -17.59 2.45
CA GLU A 167 -11.67 -18.55 2.05
C GLU A 167 -11.05 -19.88 1.59
N ASN A 168 -10.01 -19.82 0.77
CA ASN A 168 -9.32 -21.02 0.29
C ASN A 168 -8.77 -21.84 1.45
N ALA A 169 -8.20 -21.19 2.46
CA ALA A 169 -7.58 -21.88 3.60
C ALA A 169 -8.61 -22.59 4.50
N ILE A 170 -9.82 -22.03 4.65
CA ILE A 170 -10.86 -22.63 5.51
C ILE A 170 -11.82 -23.56 4.77
N THR A 171 -11.77 -23.64 3.45
CA THR A 171 -12.75 -24.38 2.63
C THR A 171 -12.93 -25.83 3.08
N SER A 172 -11.85 -26.57 3.38
CA SER A 172 -11.93 -27.97 3.84
C SER A 172 -12.54 -28.06 5.24
N LYS A 173 -12.21 -27.13 6.13
CA LYS A 173 -12.72 -27.10 7.52
C LYS A 173 -14.19 -26.71 7.60
N VAL A 174 -14.66 -25.85 6.70
CA VAL A 174 -16.09 -25.57 6.56
C VAL A 174 -16.85 -26.78 6.03
N LYS A 175 -16.29 -27.50 5.04
CA LYS A 175 -16.89 -28.74 4.50
C LYS A 175 -16.93 -29.86 5.54
N SER A 176 -15.94 -29.97 6.41
CA SER A 176 -15.93 -30.98 7.49
C SER A 176 -16.83 -30.62 8.68
N GLY A 177 -17.33 -29.37 8.74
CA GLY A 177 -18.09 -28.85 9.89
C GLY A 177 -17.21 -28.44 11.09
N ASP A 178 -15.89 -28.47 10.95
CA ASP A 178 -14.98 -27.96 11.99
C ASP A 178 -15.12 -26.44 12.18
N ILE A 179 -15.37 -25.70 11.09
CA ILE A 179 -15.60 -24.26 11.11
C ILE A 179 -17.01 -23.97 10.60
N LYS A 180 -17.77 -23.19 11.36
CA LYS A 180 -19.03 -22.58 10.96
C LYS A 180 -18.81 -21.09 10.71
N VAL A 181 -18.96 -20.65 9.47
CA VAL A 181 -18.93 -19.22 9.14
C VAL A 181 -20.31 -18.63 9.45
N LEU A 182 -20.42 -17.91 10.56
CA LEU A 182 -21.66 -17.24 10.98
C LEU A 182 -22.01 -16.09 10.03
N TYR A 183 -20.99 -15.36 9.59
CA TYR A 183 -21.14 -14.23 8.71
C TYR A 183 -19.85 -13.93 7.96
N LYS A 184 -20.01 -13.45 6.72
CA LYS A 184 -18.90 -12.97 5.91
C LYS A 184 -19.39 -11.82 5.05
N THR A 185 -18.68 -10.69 5.07
CA THR A 185 -19.02 -9.51 4.29
C THR A 185 -17.78 -8.70 3.90
N TYR A 186 -17.96 -7.86 2.89
CA TYR A 186 -17.07 -6.75 2.59
C TYR A 186 -17.56 -5.49 3.28
N ILE A 187 -16.67 -4.63 3.72
CA ILE A 187 -16.98 -3.38 4.41
C ILE A 187 -16.66 -2.20 3.49
N GLU A 188 -17.69 -1.53 3.05
CA GLU A 188 -17.62 -0.39 2.13
C GLU A 188 -16.74 0.72 2.74
N LYS A 189 -15.84 1.27 1.90
CA LYS A 189 -14.91 2.37 2.24
C LYS A 189 -14.01 2.09 3.45
N TRP A 190 -13.82 0.83 3.79
CA TRP A 190 -13.06 0.43 5.00
C TRP A 190 -13.60 1.10 6.28
N SER A 191 -14.92 1.33 6.37
CA SER A 191 -15.55 2.06 7.48
C SER A 191 -15.61 1.23 8.75
N GLU A 192 -14.98 1.74 9.81
CA GLU A 192 -15.04 1.14 11.16
C GLU A 192 -16.47 1.10 11.71
N GLU A 193 -17.28 2.12 11.43
CA GLU A 193 -18.68 2.20 11.87
C GLU A 193 -19.53 1.12 11.20
N ILE A 194 -19.38 0.93 9.89
CA ILE A 194 -20.10 -0.11 9.14
C ILE A 194 -19.68 -1.49 9.63
N ALA A 195 -18.38 -1.74 9.84
CA ALA A 195 -17.89 -3.01 10.37
C ALA A 195 -18.47 -3.34 11.75
N THR A 196 -18.48 -2.35 12.65
CA THR A 196 -19.04 -2.49 13.99
C THR A 196 -20.55 -2.76 13.94
N PHE A 197 -21.28 -2.03 13.09
CA PHE A 197 -22.73 -2.23 12.90
C PHE A 197 -23.04 -3.63 12.36
N GLU A 198 -22.34 -4.07 11.31
CA GLU A 198 -22.56 -5.40 10.72
C GLU A 198 -22.23 -6.52 11.71
N LEU A 199 -21.17 -6.39 12.48
CA LEU A 199 -20.82 -7.36 13.51
C LEU A 199 -21.90 -7.40 14.63
N GLU A 200 -22.33 -6.25 15.15
CA GLU A 200 -23.36 -6.21 16.20
C GLU A 200 -24.67 -6.81 15.71
N LYS A 201 -25.07 -6.54 14.50
CA LYS A 201 -26.26 -7.14 13.85
C LYS A 201 -26.17 -8.67 13.85
N VAL A 202 -25.01 -9.24 13.46
CA VAL A 202 -24.81 -10.69 13.45
C VAL A 202 -24.90 -11.29 14.84
N LEU A 203 -24.23 -10.68 15.84
CA LEU A 203 -24.27 -11.15 17.22
C LEU A 203 -25.70 -11.15 17.78
N LYS A 204 -26.51 -10.12 17.46
CA LYS A 204 -27.92 -10.04 17.87
C LYS A 204 -28.80 -11.08 17.17
N LEU A 205 -28.59 -11.29 15.86
CA LEU A 205 -29.43 -12.18 15.07
C LEU A 205 -29.17 -13.66 15.36
N THR A 206 -27.91 -14.02 15.54
CA THR A 206 -27.53 -15.43 15.77
C THR A 206 -27.61 -15.82 17.25
N GLY A 207 -27.34 -14.90 18.15
CA GLY A 207 -27.13 -15.19 19.58
C GLY A 207 -25.89 -16.07 19.85
N GLU A 208 -25.09 -16.35 18.82
CA GLU A 208 -23.94 -17.24 18.92
C GLU A 208 -22.67 -16.44 19.21
N LYS A 209 -21.87 -16.93 20.17
CA LYS A 209 -20.54 -16.40 20.41
C LYS A 209 -19.60 -16.79 19.26
N PRO A 210 -18.85 -15.86 18.65
CA PRO A 210 -17.78 -16.21 17.74
C PRO A 210 -16.57 -16.76 18.52
N ASP A 211 -15.87 -17.73 17.95
CA ASP A 211 -14.56 -18.19 18.40
C ASP A 211 -13.43 -17.39 17.72
N ALA A 212 -13.69 -16.89 16.51
CA ALA A 212 -12.78 -16.03 15.80
C ALA A 212 -13.51 -14.93 15.02
N ILE A 213 -12.99 -13.71 15.11
CA ILE A 213 -13.33 -12.58 14.26
C ILE A 213 -12.12 -12.32 13.35
N ILE A 214 -12.28 -12.72 12.09
CA ILE A 214 -11.29 -12.52 11.03
C ILE A 214 -11.50 -11.12 10.47
N SER A 215 -10.81 -10.16 11.04
CA SER A 215 -10.82 -8.76 10.65
C SER A 215 -9.65 -8.47 9.72
N CYS A 216 -9.91 -7.85 8.58
CA CYS A 216 -8.89 -7.46 7.59
C CYS A 216 -8.40 -6.01 7.77
N TYR A 217 -8.74 -5.36 8.89
CA TYR A 217 -8.27 -4.01 9.22
C TYR A 217 -8.35 -3.78 10.74
N ASP A 218 -7.37 -3.07 11.31
CA ASP A 218 -7.30 -2.81 12.76
C ASP A 218 -8.46 -1.96 13.28
N GLY A 219 -8.99 -1.05 12.45
CA GLY A 219 -10.17 -0.28 12.80
C GLY A 219 -11.41 -1.14 13.00
N PHE A 220 -11.61 -2.19 12.21
CA PHE A 220 -12.70 -3.15 12.42
C PHE A 220 -12.50 -3.94 13.72
N SER A 221 -11.24 -4.23 14.04
CA SER A 221 -10.87 -4.96 15.27
C SER A 221 -11.20 -4.16 16.51
N GLU A 222 -11.03 -2.85 16.51
CA GLU A 222 -11.39 -1.95 17.60
C GLU A 222 -12.89 -2.01 17.91
N GLY A 223 -13.73 -1.92 16.87
CA GLY A 223 -15.18 -2.10 17.00
C GLY A 223 -15.57 -3.49 17.49
N ALA A 224 -14.87 -4.53 17.00
CA ALA A 224 -15.08 -5.90 17.43
C ALA A 224 -14.76 -6.09 18.92
N ILE A 225 -13.62 -5.58 19.39
CA ILE A 225 -13.21 -5.65 20.80
C ILE A 225 -14.24 -4.98 21.69
N SER A 226 -14.72 -3.78 21.30
CA SER A 226 -15.75 -3.06 22.06
C SER A 226 -17.05 -3.87 22.19
N LEU A 227 -17.45 -4.57 21.14
CA LEU A 227 -18.62 -5.44 21.15
C LEU A 227 -18.39 -6.69 21.99
N LEU A 228 -17.22 -7.33 21.91
CA LEU A 228 -16.89 -8.50 22.74
C LEU A 228 -16.95 -8.15 24.22
N GLU A 229 -16.44 -6.97 24.62
CA GLU A 229 -16.55 -6.47 26.00
C GLU A 229 -18.01 -6.24 26.41
N LYS A 230 -18.81 -5.60 25.54
CA LYS A 230 -20.24 -5.35 25.77
C LYS A 230 -21.04 -6.63 25.99
N TYR A 231 -20.77 -7.67 25.17
CA TYR A 231 -21.45 -8.97 25.29
C TYR A 231 -20.79 -9.93 26.28
N LYS A 232 -19.68 -9.53 26.92
CA LYS A 232 -18.87 -10.34 27.82
C LYS A 232 -18.42 -11.65 27.19
N TYR A 233 -18.00 -11.58 25.91
CA TYR A 233 -17.42 -12.71 25.21
C TYR A 233 -15.91 -12.71 25.41
N GLU A 234 -15.41 -13.74 26.06
CA GLU A 234 -14.00 -13.94 26.35
C GLU A 234 -13.40 -15.02 25.42
N ASP A 235 -12.07 -15.04 25.32
CA ASP A 235 -11.31 -16.03 24.55
C ASP A 235 -11.73 -16.10 23.06
N VAL A 236 -11.87 -14.93 22.43
CA VAL A 236 -12.16 -14.80 21.00
C VAL A 236 -10.88 -14.36 20.28
N PHE A 237 -10.51 -15.08 19.23
CA PHE A 237 -9.44 -14.63 18.34
C PHE A 237 -9.89 -13.40 17.56
N VAL A 238 -9.07 -12.34 17.53
CA VAL A 238 -9.31 -11.14 16.73
C VAL A 238 -8.06 -10.82 15.94
N SER A 239 -8.16 -10.83 14.61
CA SER A 239 -7.07 -10.39 13.72
C SER A 239 -7.20 -8.92 13.37
N GLY A 240 -6.18 -8.37 12.71
CA GLY A 240 -6.18 -7.04 12.11
C GLY A 240 -5.12 -6.91 11.02
N GLN A 241 -5.03 -5.71 10.45
CA GLN A 241 -4.04 -5.30 9.46
C GLN A 241 -3.74 -3.81 9.63
N ASP A 242 -2.56 -3.40 9.21
CA ASP A 242 -1.91 -2.09 9.20
C ASP A 242 -1.10 -1.75 10.44
N ALA A 243 -1.13 -2.58 11.49
CA ALA A 243 -0.36 -2.43 12.74
C ALA A 243 -0.52 -1.02 13.33
N GLU A 244 -1.75 -0.53 13.40
CA GLU A 244 -2.07 0.76 14.03
C GLU A 244 -1.68 0.75 15.51
N LEU A 245 -1.32 1.91 16.05
CA LEU A 245 -0.89 2.02 17.46
C LEU A 245 -1.92 1.45 18.45
N ARG A 246 -3.22 1.66 18.18
CA ARG A 246 -4.30 1.10 18.98
C ARG A 246 -4.31 -0.43 18.94
N ALA A 247 -4.06 -1.03 17.77
CA ALA A 247 -3.97 -2.48 17.63
C ALA A 247 -2.76 -3.07 18.38
N ILE A 248 -1.59 -2.42 18.30
CA ILE A 248 -0.41 -2.81 19.07
C ILE A 248 -0.72 -2.79 20.59
N LYS A 249 -1.38 -1.72 21.08
CA LYS A 249 -1.82 -1.64 22.47
C LYS A 249 -2.83 -2.73 22.84
N ASN A 250 -3.74 -3.08 21.92
CA ASN A 250 -4.73 -4.15 22.14
C ASN A 250 -4.08 -5.53 22.15
N ILE A 251 -3.04 -5.77 21.33
CA ILE A 251 -2.26 -7.02 21.35
C ILE A 251 -1.54 -7.18 22.70
N ILE A 252 -0.90 -6.13 23.19
CA ILE A 252 -0.23 -6.14 24.51
C ILE A 252 -1.24 -6.45 25.64
N LYS A 253 -2.47 -5.93 25.54
CA LYS A 253 -3.54 -6.17 26.51
C LYS A 253 -4.23 -7.53 26.32
N GLY A 254 -3.86 -8.32 25.33
CA GLY A 254 -4.50 -9.60 25.00
C GLY A 254 -5.92 -9.49 24.43
N LYS A 255 -6.33 -8.30 23.98
CA LYS A 255 -7.67 -8.05 23.39
C LYS A 255 -7.70 -8.32 21.89
N GLN A 256 -6.57 -8.17 21.19
CA GLN A 256 -6.35 -8.52 19.80
C GLN A 256 -5.25 -9.57 19.73
N SER A 257 -5.41 -10.58 18.86
CA SER A 257 -4.47 -11.70 18.80
C SER A 257 -3.27 -11.42 17.92
N MET A 258 -3.47 -10.66 16.85
CA MET A 258 -2.43 -10.31 15.88
C MET A 258 -2.85 -9.14 14.99
N THR A 259 -1.88 -8.53 14.37
CA THR A 259 -2.08 -7.65 13.21
C THR A 259 -1.03 -7.95 12.14
N VAL A 260 -1.17 -7.36 10.95
CA VAL A 260 -0.19 -7.45 9.87
C VAL A 260 0.39 -6.08 9.60
N LEU A 261 1.71 -5.96 9.75
CA LEU A 261 2.46 -4.74 9.43
C LEU A 261 2.85 -4.72 7.96
N HIS A 262 2.55 -3.63 7.27
CA HIS A 262 3.19 -3.29 6.01
C HIS A 262 4.45 -2.47 6.30
N PRO A 263 5.66 -2.92 5.89
CA PRO A 263 6.90 -2.21 6.17
C PRO A 263 7.04 -0.98 5.24
N LEU A 264 6.38 0.14 5.62
CA LEU A 264 6.19 1.33 4.78
C LEU A 264 7.50 1.91 4.25
N LYS A 265 8.53 2.01 5.11
CA LYS A 265 9.84 2.52 4.69
C LYS A 265 10.46 1.64 3.61
N LYS A 266 10.39 0.31 3.76
CA LYS A 266 10.91 -0.64 2.77
C LYS A 266 10.14 -0.57 1.46
N LEU A 267 8.80 -0.44 1.52
CA LEU A 267 7.94 -0.23 0.35
C LEU A 267 8.32 1.04 -0.41
N ALA A 268 8.39 2.17 0.31
CA ALA A 268 8.70 3.48 -0.26
C ALA A 268 10.13 3.54 -0.85
N TYR A 269 11.10 2.93 -0.17
CA TYR A 269 12.47 2.85 -0.68
C TYR A 269 12.54 1.97 -1.94
N GLN A 270 11.83 0.84 -1.96
CA GLN A 270 11.80 -0.05 -3.13
C GLN A 270 11.22 0.65 -4.36
N VAL A 271 10.10 1.37 -4.23
CA VAL A 271 9.52 2.11 -5.36
C VAL A 271 10.40 3.27 -5.79
N ALA A 272 11.10 3.94 -4.86
CA ALA A 272 12.08 4.96 -5.17
C ALA A 272 13.27 4.38 -5.96
N ASP A 273 13.81 3.25 -5.55
CA ASP A 273 14.94 2.59 -6.24
C ASP A 273 14.55 2.13 -7.65
N ILE A 274 13.31 1.67 -7.86
CA ILE A 274 12.78 1.34 -9.20
C ILE A 274 12.66 2.61 -10.06
N ALA A 275 12.07 3.68 -9.53
CA ALA A 275 11.93 4.95 -10.25
C ALA A 275 13.31 5.54 -10.64
N LEU A 276 14.28 5.52 -9.73
CA LEU A 276 15.67 5.91 -10.00
C LEU A 276 16.35 5.00 -11.03
N GLY A 277 16.05 3.70 -11.00
CA GLY A 277 16.57 2.74 -11.98
C GLY A 277 16.05 3.03 -13.40
N ILE A 278 14.76 3.31 -13.54
CA ILE A 278 14.13 3.71 -14.81
C ILE A 278 14.79 4.98 -15.33
N LEU A 279 14.92 6.00 -14.49
CA LEU A 279 15.52 7.27 -14.82
C LEU A 279 16.95 7.15 -15.38
N ASN A 280 17.75 6.29 -14.75
CA ASN A 280 19.14 6.09 -15.15
C ASN A 280 19.30 5.09 -16.32
N LYS A 281 18.20 4.60 -16.91
CA LYS A 281 18.21 3.54 -17.94
C LYS A 281 19.07 2.32 -17.51
N LYS A 282 19.24 2.12 -16.23
CA LYS A 282 19.91 0.95 -15.67
C LYS A 282 18.97 -0.23 -15.78
N GLN A 283 19.52 -1.38 -16.13
CA GLN A 283 18.83 -2.63 -15.84
C GLN A 283 18.50 -2.60 -14.33
N LEU A 284 17.21 -2.71 -14.02
CA LEU A 284 16.78 -2.73 -12.61
C LEU A 284 17.63 -3.77 -11.87
N PRO A 285 17.98 -3.53 -10.60
CA PRO A 285 18.75 -4.49 -9.83
C PRO A 285 18.11 -5.88 -10.00
N ASP A 286 18.95 -6.92 -9.95
CA ASP A 286 18.57 -8.34 -10.12
C ASP A 286 17.54 -8.73 -9.05
N ILE A 287 16.33 -8.20 -9.22
CA ILE A 287 15.16 -8.50 -8.41
C ILE A 287 14.48 -9.66 -9.14
N ASP A 288 14.11 -10.70 -8.42
CA ASP A 288 13.25 -11.77 -8.93
C ASP A 288 11.91 -11.16 -9.38
N VAL A 289 11.90 -10.67 -10.62
CA VAL A 289 10.78 -9.92 -11.20
C VAL A 289 9.66 -10.91 -11.46
N LYS A 290 8.65 -10.85 -10.61
CA LYS A 290 7.37 -11.52 -10.85
C LYS A 290 6.51 -10.68 -11.78
N TYR A 291 5.46 -11.27 -12.31
CA TYR A 291 4.50 -10.57 -13.14
C TYR A 291 3.10 -10.72 -12.56
N VAL A 292 2.33 -9.62 -12.63
CA VAL A 292 0.91 -9.61 -12.26
C VAL A 292 0.06 -9.19 -13.46
N TYR A 293 -1.02 -9.92 -13.71
CA TYR A 293 -1.97 -9.56 -14.77
C TYR A 293 -2.95 -8.51 -14.26
N ASN A 294 -2.96 -7.34 -14.90
CA ASN A 294 -3.79 -6.21 -14.47
C ASN A 294 -5.12 -6.06 -15.22
N GLY A 295 -5.50 -7.09 -15.99
CA GLY A 295 -6.70 -7.09 -16.82
C GLY A 295 -6.41 -7.01 -18.32
N ALA A 296 -5.29 -6.40 -18.74
CA ALA A 296 -4.89 -6.28 -20.13
C ALA A 296 -3.42 -6.68 -20.36
N PHE A 297 -2.53 -6.46 -19.39
CA PHE A 297 -1.09 -6.66 -19.52
C PHE A 297 -0.52 -7.44 -18.33
N ASN A 298 0.59 -8.16 -18.58
CA ASN A 298 1.44 -8.68 -17.53
C ASN A 298 2.43 -7.58 -17.12
N VAL A 299 2.25 -7.05 -15.92
CA VAL A 299 3.03 -5.95 -15.36
C VAL A 299 4.15 -6.53 -14.50
N PRO A 300 5.41 -6.10 -14.68
CA PRO A 300 6.48 -6.46 -13.76
C PRO A 300 6.14 -5.97 -12.34
N VAL A 301 6.27 -6.85 -11.34
CA VAL A 301 5.89 -6.53 -9.96
C VAL A 301 6.96 -6.91 -8.97
N VAL A 302 7.15 -6.03 -7.98
CA VAL A 302 7.88 -6.31 -6.75
C VAL A 302 6.91 -6.30 -5.58
N TYR A 303 6.73 -7.47 -4.95
CA TYR A 303 5.96 -7.58 -3.73
C TYR A 303 6.88 -7.50 -2.52
N ILE A 304 6.53 -6.63 -1.59
CA ILE A 304 7.18 -6.56 -0.28
C ILE A 304 6.36 -7.40 0.70
N GLU A 305 7.03 -8.36 1.34
CA GLU A 305 6.36 -9.24 2.30
C GLU A 305 5.86 -8.46 3.52
N PRO A 306 4.58 -8.65 3.89
CA PRO A 306 4.04 -8.14 5.13
C PRO A 306 4.59 -8.93 6.32
N ILE A 307 4.63 -8.29 7.48
CA ILE A 307 5.15 -8.87 8.72
C ILE A 307 3.99 -9.17 9.65
N LEU A 308 3.87 -10.42 10.08
CA LEU A 308 2.94 -10.82 11.12
C LEU A 308 3.40 -10.24 12.46
N ILE A 309 2.53 -9.50 13.14
CA ILE A 309 2.78 -8.96 14.47
C ILE A 309 1.89 -9.67 15.50
N THR A 310 2.53 -10.18 16.52
CA THR A 310 1.91 -10.77 17.71
C THR A 310 2.58 -10.18 18.96
N ALA A 311 2.12 -10.53 20.15
CA ALA A 311 2.75 -10.07 21.39
C ALA A 311 4.25 -10.45 21.49
N GLU A 312 4.66 -11.51 20.82
CA GLU A 312 6.02 -12.06 20.89
C GLU A 312 7.06 -11.20 20.15
N ASN A 313 6.66 -10.44 19.12
CA ASN A 313 7.59 -9.71 18.26
C ASN A 313 7.35 -8.19 18.19
N ILE A 314 6.55 -7.62 19.08
CA ILE A 314 6.33 -6.16 19.15
C ILE A 314 7.67 -5.43 19.36
N GLN A 315 8.54 -5.94 20.24
CA GLN A 315 9.81 -5.26 20.50
C GLN A 315 10.66 -5.14 19.24
N PRO A 316 11.05 -6.22 18.53
CA PRO A 316 11.92 -6.11 17.37
C PRO A 316 11.24 -5.46 16.15
N GLU A 317 9.95 -5.77 15.89
CA GLU A 317 9.28 -5.40 14.63
C GLU A 317 8.57 -4.04 14.69
N ILE A 318 8.27 -3.54 15.88
CA ILE A 318 7.56 -2.27 16.06
C ILE A 318 8.46 -1.22 16.70
N ILE A 319 9.10 -1.54 17.85
CA ILE A 319 9.86 -0.57 18.64
C ILE A 319 11.28 -0.41 18.05
N ASP A 320 12.04 -1.48 17.96
CA ASP A 320 13.41 -1.44 17.46
C ASP A 320 13.46 -1.08 15.97
N ALA A 321 12.44 -1.48 15.21
CA ALA A 321 12.26 -1.07 13.82
C ALA A 321 11.82 0.39 13.64
N GLY A 322 11.50 1.10 14.74
CA GLY A 322 11.12 2.52 14.72
C GLY A 322 9.75 2.82 14.12
N VAL A 323 8.83 1.83 14.11
CA VAL A 323 7.44 2.04 13.66
C VAL A 323 6.70 2.94 14.65
N TYR A 324 6.86 2.65 15.95
CA TYR A 324 6.42 3.46 17.08
C TYR A 324 7.51 3.47 18.16
N SER A 325 7.57 4.56 18.94
CA SER A 325 8.46 4.60 20.09
C SER A 325 7.92 3.73 21.24
N GLU A 326 8.81 3.27 22.10
CA GLU A 326 8.44 2.52 23.30
C GLU A 326 7.42 3.28 24.17
N THR A 327 7.63 4.59 24.33
CA THR A 327 6.71 5.50 25.01
C THR A 327 5.30 5.47 24.40
N GLN A 328 5.18 5.58 23.07
CA GLN A 328 3.87 5.52 22.41
C GLN A 328 3.17 4.18 22.63
N VAL A 329 3.94 3.09 22.63
CA VAL A 329 3.41 1.73 22.76
C VAL A 329 2.93 1.43 24.18
N TYR A 330 3.69 1.83 25.21
CA TYR A 330 3.43 1.44 26.60
C TYR A 330 2.81 2.55 27.47
N GLU A 331 2.82 3.82 27.03
CA GLU A 331 2.06 4.86 27.75
C GLU A 331 0.55 4.65 27.65
N LYS A 332 -0.14 4.98 28.76
CA LYS A 332 -1.59 4.79 28.92
C LYS A 332 -2.41 5.80 28.14
#